data_55d654d270a6cfc89244e473bba917e4
#
_entry.id   55d654d270a6cfc89244e473bba917e4
#
_cell.length_a   1.000
_cell.length_b   1.000
_cell.length_c   1.000
_cell.angle_alpha   90.00
_cell.angle_beta   90.00
_cell.angle_gamma   90.00
#
_symmetry.space_group_name_H-M   'P 1'
#
loop_
_entity.id
_entity.type
_entity.pdbx_description
1 polymer ?
#
loop_
_entity_poly.entity_id
_entity_poly.type
_entity_poly.pdbx_seq_one_letter_code
_entity_poly.pdbx_strand_id
1 'polypeptide(L)'
;MTPVKYVYEAFLAKMLEDEWLNWEEEEIKADWKELLNGAIPFFKFPRVSLEIDGDNFKEDLSNEEIQILANYMKCEWLNRTILTWENVKPLYEERDFSQANLLDKFNDLLVKEEKKASKLEAIYYRSVKGKPFNYSRLAGE
;
A
#
# COMPACT_ATOMS: atom_id res chain seq x y z
N MET A 1 16.83 -11.10 -7.06
CA MET A 1 15.36 -11.11 -7.21
C MET A 1 14.68 -11.11 -5.87
N THR A 2 13.75 -10.21 -5.66
CA THR A 2 13.00 -10.15 -4.40
C THR A 2 11.65 -10.84 -4.57
N PRO A 3 11.32 -11.85 -3.75
CA PRO A 3 9.99 -12.48 -3.79
C PRO A 3 8.89 -11.47 -3.46
N VAL A 4 7.80 -11.48 -4.22
CA VAL A 4 6.65 -10.59 -3.98
C VAL A 4 6.02 -10.84 -2.61
N LYS A 5 6.20 -12.02 -2.06
CA LYS A 5 5.68 -12.36 -0.72
C LYS A 5 6.17 -11.42 0.37
N TYR A 6 7.36 -10.82 0.22
CA TYR A 6 7.88 -9.87 1.20
C TYR A 6 7.02 -8.60 1.26
N VAL A 7 6.53 -8.14 0.10
CA VAL A 7 5.58 -7.02 0.05
C VAL A 7 4.25 -7.44 0.68
N TYR A 8 3.78 -8.63 0.38
CA TYR A 8 2.53 -9.15 0.95
C TYR A 8 2.62 -9.27 2.48
N GLU A 9 3.72 -9.77 3.00
CA GLU A 9 3.95 -9.87 4.44
C GLU A 9 3.96 -8.48 5.09
N ALA A 10 4.63 -7.51 4.47
CA ALA A 10 4.66 -6.13 4.96
C ALA A 10 3.27 -5.50 4.92
N PHE A 11 2.50 -5.77 3.87
CA PHE A 11 1.12 -5.32 3.74
C PHE A 11 0.25 -5.90 4.86
N LEU A 12 0.32 -7.22 5.08
CA LEU A 12 -0.46 -7.89 6.12
C LEU A 12 -0.12 -7.38 7.52
N ALA A 13 1.14 -7.06 7.77
CA ALA A 13 1.56 -6.49 9.04
C ALA A 13 0.89 -5.14 9.34
N LYS A 14 0.43 -4.44 8.32
CA LYS A 14 -0.26 -3.16 8.45
C LYS A 14 -1.78 -3.30 8.51
N MET A 15 -2.30 -4.51 8.29
CA MET A 15 -3.73 -4.80 8.25
C MET A 15 -4.19 -5.40 9.56
N LEU A 16 -5.34 -4.94 10.03
CA LEU A 16 -6.00 -5.49 11.20
C LEU A 16 -7.22 -6.34 10.82
N GLU A 17 -7.46 -6.47 9.52
CA GLU A 17 -8.66 -7.14 9.01
C GLU A 17 -8.40 -8.61 8.71
N ASP A 18 -9.42 -9.43 8.95
CA ASP A 18 -9.38 -10.86 8.69
C ASP A 18 -10.13 -11.22 7.40
N GLU A 19 -10.18 -10.31 6.44
CA GLU A 19 -10.97 -10.47 5.20
C GLU A 19 -10.67 -11.78 4.48
N TRP A 20 -9.40 -12.18 4.49
CA TRP A 20 -8.95 -13.36 3.73
C TRP A 20 -8.94 -14.65 4.53
N LEU A 21 -9.40 -14.64 5.77
CA LEU A 21 -9.30 -15.78 6.67
C LEU A 21 -9.97 -17.05 6.11
N ASN A 22 -11.10 -16.89 5.42
CA ASN A 22 -11.88 -18.01 4.88
C ASN A 22 -11.67 -18.20 3.38
N TRP A 23 -10.71 -17.51 2.78
CA TRP A 23 -10.43 -17.63 1.35
C TRP A 23 -9.43 -18.75 1.09
N GLU A 24 -9.52 -19.35 -0.09
CA GLU A 24 -8.50 -20.30 -0.53
C GLU A 24 -7.20 -19.58 -0.85
N GLU A 25 -6.08 -20.30 -0.72
CA GLU A 25 -4.76 -19.73 -0.91
C GLU A 25 -4.59 -19.09 -2.30
N GLU A 26 -5.11 -19.73 -3.34
CA GLU A 26 -5.03 -19.21 -4.70
C GLU A 26 -5.84 -17.91 -4.87
N GLU A 27 -7.00 -17.85 -4.24
CA GLU A 27 -7.83 -16.64 -4.26
C GLU A 27 -7.16 -15.48 -3.53
N ILE A 28 -6.52 -15.77 -2.40
CA ILE A 28 -5.77 -14.78 -1.63
C ILE A 28 -4.63 -14.21 -2.47
N LYS A 29 -3.84 -15.08 -3.10
CA LYS A 29 -2.71 -14.65 -3.94
C LYS A 29 -3.17 -13.80 -5.10
N ALA A 30 -4.27 -14.17 -5.75
CA ALA A 30 -4.83 -13.41 -6.86
C ALA A 30 -5.28 -12.02 -6.42
N ASP A 31 -5.92 -11.91 -5.26
CA ASP A 31 -6.39 -10.65 -4.71
C ASP A 31 -5.23 -9.74 -4.33
N TRP A 32 -4.24 -10.27 -3.64
CA TRP A 32 -3.04 -9.48 -3.27
C TRP A 32 -2.26 -9.04 -4.49
N LYS A 33 -2.18 -9.87 -5.50
CA LYS A 33 -1.53 -9.50 -6.76
C LYS A 33 -2.24 -8.34 -7.44
N GLU A 34 -3.57 -8.35 -7.43
CA GLU A 34 -4.37 -7.26 -7.95
C GLU A 34 -4.11 -5.96 -7.18
N LEU A 35 -4.09 -6.02 -5.84
CA LEU A 35 -3.77 -4.88 -5.00
C LEU A 35 -2.36 -4.35 -5.26
N LEU A 36 -1.39 -5.24 -5.42
CA LEU A 36 -0.01 -4.85 -5.72
C LEU A 36 0.08 -4.19 -7.09
N ASN A 37 -0.57 -4.76 -8.10
CA ASN A 37 -0.57 -4.18 -9.44
C ASN A 37 -1.20 -2.78 -9.45
N GLY A 38 -2.21 -2.55 -8.61
CA GLY A 38 -2.79 -1.22 -8.42
C GLY A 38 -1.87 -0.26 -7.67
N ALA A 39 -1.05 -0.78 -6.77
CA ALA A 39 -0.15 0.03 -5.96
C ALA A 39 1.10 0.49 -6.71
N ILE A 40 1.64 -0.35 -7.58
CA ILE A 40 2.89 -0.07 -8.30
C ILE A 40 2.91 1.30 -9.01
N PRO A 41 1.87 1.70 -9.75
CA PRO A 41 1.89 2.99 -10.44
C PRO A 41 2.00 4.21 -9.53
N PHE A 42 1.62 4.09 -8.26
CA PHE A 42 1.72 5.21 -7.32
C PHE A 42 3.14 5.45 -6.84
N PHE A 43 4.01 4.46 -6.93
CA PHE A 43 5.44 4.62 -6.67
C PHE A 43 6.10 5.17 -7.94
N LYS A 44 6.18 6.48 -8.04
CA LYS A 44 6.52 7.16 -9.31
C LYS A 44 7.96 7.01 -9.75
N PHE A 45 8.91 7.04 -8.81
CA PHE A 45 10.32 7.08 -9.14
C PHE A 45 11.13 6.06 -8.31
N PRO A 46 10.85 4.76 -8.46
CA PRO A 46 11.69 3.76 -7.80
C PRO A 46 13.09 3.73 -8.44
N ARG A 47 14.08 3.38 -7.63
CA ARG A 47 15.47 3.27 -8.13
C ARG A 47 15.72 2.01 -8.92
N VAL A 48 14.84 1.05 -8.79
CA VAL A 48 14.92 -0.24 -9.49
C VAL A 48 13.61 -0.47 -10.23
N SER A 49 13.64 -1.36 -11.21
CA SER A 49 12.41 -1.75 -11.89
C SER A 49 11.49 -2.54 -10.94
N LEU A 50 10.22 -2.21 -10.94
CA LEU A 50 9.21 -2.94 -10.19
C LEU A 50 8.54 -4.03 -11.03
N GLU A 51 9.14 -4.39 -12.14
CA GLU A 51 8.62 -5.44 -13.01
C GLU A 51 8.66 -6.79 -12.30
N ILE A 52 7.56 -7.52 -12.39
CA ILE A 52 7.37 -8.81 -11.73
C ILE A 52 7.45 -9.91 -12.79
N ASP A 53 8.21 -10.96 -12.49
CA ASP A 53 8.30 -12.16 -13.28
C ASP A 53 7.89 -13.34 -12.41
N GLY A 54 6.69 -13.88 -12.64
CA GLY A 54 6.12 -14.92 -11.80
C GLY A 54 5.85 -14.42 -10.38
N ASP A 55 6.54 -15.01 -9.41
CA ASP A 55 6.38 -14.70 -8.00
C ASP A 55 7.50 -13.80 -7.45
N ASN A 56 8.33 -13.25 -8.33
CA ASN A 56 9.48 -12.45 -7.94
C ASN A 56 9.54 -11.15 -8.72
N PHE A 57 10.02 -10.09 -8.04
CA PHE A 57 10.47 -8.91 -8.78
C PHE A 57 11.77 -9.29 -9.53
N LYS A 58 11.93 -8.73 -10.71
CA LYS A 58 13.15 -8.97 -11.50
C LYS A 58 14.39 -8.41 -10.84
N GLU A 59 14.24 -7.38 -10.02
CA GLU A 59 15.35 -6.76 -9.32
C GLU A 59 15.21 -6.90 -7.80
N ASP A 60 16.29 -6.60 -7.10
CA ASP A 60 16.30 -6.63 -5.65
C ASP A 60 15.73 -5.32 -5.09
N LEU A 61 14.67 -5.42 -4.28
CA LEU A 61 14.07 -4.27 -3.63
C LEU A 61 14.65 -4.06 -2.24
N SER A 62 14.89 -2.80 -1.90
CA SER A 62 15.26 -2.45 -0.53
C SER A 62 14.03 -2.55 0.39
N ASN A 63 14.28 -2.59 1.70
CA ASN A 63 13.19 -2.60 2.67
C ASN A 63 12.32 -1.35 2.55
N GLU A 64 12.91 -0.19 2.25
CA GLU A 64 12.15 1.04 2.03
C GLU A 64 11.17 0.90 0.87
N GLU A 65 11.63 0.33 -0.23
CA GLU A 65 10.79 0.09 -1.41
C GLU A 65 9.66 -0.87 -1.11
N ILE A 66 9.94 -1.93 -0.35
CA ILE A 66 8.93 -2.90 0.09
C ILE A 66 7.87 -2.20 0.95
N GLN A 67 8.28 -1.37 1.91
CA GLN A 67 7.36 -0.66 2.79
C GLN A 67 6.49 0.36 2.04
N ILE A 68 7.05 1.07 1.08
CA ILE A 68 6.31 2.01 0.24
C ILE A 68 5.22 1.27 -0.54
N LEU A 69 5.56 0.17 -1.18
CA LEU A 69 4.60 -0.64 -1.93
C LEU A 69 3.51 -1.20 -1.02
N ALA A 70 3.88 -1.68 0.16
CA ALA A 70 2.91 -2.21 1.12
C ALA A 70 1.93 -1.14 1.60
N ASN A 71 2.41 0.09 1.82
CA ASN A 71 1.53 1.20 2.18
C ASN A 71 0.56 1.56 1.04
N TYR A 72 1.02 1.56 -0.21
CA TYR A 72 0.14 1.82 -1.34
C TYR A 72 -0.84 0.67 -1.57
N MET A 73 -0.46 -0.58 -1.28
CA MET A 73 -1.41 -1.70 -1.29
C MET A 73 -2.52 -1.48 -0.27
N LYS A 74 -2.18 -1.00 0.92
CA LYS A 74 -3.19 -0.67 1.94
C LYS A 74 -4.10 0.45 1.46
N CYS A 75 -3.57 1.47 0.80
CA CYS A 75 -4.37 2.53 0.19
C CYS A 75 -5.34 1.97 -0.86
N GLU A 76 -4.87 1.05 -1.70
CA GLU A 76 -5.72 0.38 -2.69
C GLU A 76 -6.84 -0.43 -2.03
N TRP A 77 -6.51 -1.16 -0.97
CA TRP A 77 -7.51 -1.91 -0.21
C TRP A 77 -8.54 -0.98 0.42
N LEU A 78 -8.12 0.12 1.00
CA LEU A 78 -9.02 1.12 1.59
C LEU A 78 -9.92 1.75 0.53
N ASN A 79 -9.38 2.11 -0.63
CA ASN A 79 -10.17 2.62 -1.75
C ASN A 79 -11.24 1.63 -2.18
N ARG A 80 -10.88 0.37 -2.33
CA ARG A 80 -11.80 -0.69 -2.71
C ARG A 80 -12.90 -0.87 -1.67
N THR A 81 -12.53 -0.85 -0.40
CA THR A 81 -13.47 -0.97 0.71
C THR A 81 -14.44 0.20 0.75
N ILE A 82 -13.95 1.43 0.57
CA ILE A 82 -14.78 2.62 0.53
C ILE A 82 -15.78 2.54 -0.63
N LEU A 83 -15.33 2.18 -1.82
CA LEU A 83 -16.19 2.03 -2.99
C LEU A 83 -17.27 0.97 -2.77
N THR A 84 -16.92 -0.15 -2.16
CA THR A 84 -17.87 -1.20 -1.82
C THR A 84 -18.95 -0.68 -0.88
N TRP A 85 -18.56 0.04 0.18
CA TRP A 85 -19.50 0.61 1.14
C TRP A 85 -20.38 1.70 0.52
N GLU A 86 -19.82 2.54 -0.35
CA GLU A 86 -20.59 3.56 -1.08
C GLU A 86 -21.64 2.93 -1.98
N ASN A 87 -21.31 1.84 -2.64
CA ASN A 87 -22.26 1.12 -3.51
C ASN A 87 -23.36 0.41 -2.72
N VAL A 88 -23.06 -0.01 -1.51
CA VAL A 88 -24.02 -0.71 -0.63
C VAL A 88 -24.90 0.27 0.16
N LYS A 89 -24.38 1.45 0.45
CA LYS A 89 -25.09 2.48 1.25
C LYS A 89 -26.52 2.73 0.82
N PRO A 90 -26.85 2.90 -0.48
CA PRO A 90 -28.22 3.11 -0.90
C PRO A 90 -29.19 1.96 -0.61
N LEU A 91 -28.66 0.77 -0.32
CA LEU A 91 -29.45 -0.41 0.00
C LEU A 91 -29.87 -0.47 1.47
N TYR A 92 -29.26 0.34 2.31
CA TYR A 92 -29.55 0.44 3.73
C TYR A 92 -30.26 1.76 4.00
N GLU A 93 -31.42 1.69 4.65
CA GLU A 93 -32.19 2.88 4.97
C GLU A 93 -31.65 3.60 6.21
N GLU A 94 -32.53 4.05 7.10
CA GLU A 94 -32.19 4.88 8.25
C GLU A 94 -31.24 4.27 9.28
N ARG A 95 -30.92 3.01 9.16
CA ARG A 95 -29.94 2.35 10.03
C ARG A 95 -28.49 2.77 9.73
N ASP A 96 -28.33 3.64 8.76
CA ASP A 96 -27.05 3.96 8.15
C ASP A 96 -26.15 4.89 8.96
N PHE A 97 -26.62 5.38 10.11
CA PHE A 97 -25.82 6.27 10.94
C PHE A 97 -24.46 5.65 11.32
N SER A 98 -24.48 4.40 11.76
CA SER A 98 -23.25 3.69 12.11
C SER A 98 -22.38 3.39 10.90
N GLN A 99 -23.00 3.13 9.74
CA GLN A 99 -22.27 2.83 8.51
C GLN A 99 -21.70 4.09 7.88
N ALA A 100 -22.42 5.21 7.92
CA ALA A 100 -21.89 6.50 7.48
C ALA A 100 -20.67 6.90 8.31
N ASN A 101 -20.72 6.70 9.61
CA ASN A 101 -19.59 6.97 10.50
C ASN A 101 -18.41 6.05 10.19
N LEU A 102 -18.67 4.79 9.87
CA LEU A 102 -17.64 3.84 9.48
C LEU A 102 -16.98 4.25 8.16
N LEU A 103 -17.77 4.69 7.19
CA LEU A 103 -17.27 5.19 5.92
C LEU A 103 -16.36 6.40 6.12
N ASP A 104 -16.77 7.35 6.98
CA ASP A 104 -15.96 8.51 7.32
C ASP A 104 -14.63 8.09 7.96
N LYS A 105 -14.64 7.09 8.83
CA LYS A 105 -13.43 6.54 9.42
C LYS A 105 -12.50 5.93 8.38
N PHE A 106 -13.05 5.19 7.42
CA PHE A 106 -12.25 4.63 6.34
C PHE A 106 -11.64 5.72 5.47
N ASN A 107 -12.38 6.77 5.18
CA ASN A 107 -11.84 7.92 4.44
C ASN A 107 -10.72 8.62 5.20
N ASP A 108 -10.86 8.80 6.51
CA ASP A 108 -9.81 9.37 7.34
C ASP A 108 -8.57 8.49 7.36
N LEU A 109 -8.74 7.17 7.46
CA LEU A 109 -7.64 6.22 7.40
C LEU A 109 -6.93 6.28 6.05
N LEU A 110 -7.69 6.38 4.95
CA LEU A 110 -7.11 6.50 3.63
C LEU A 110 -6.23 7.75 3.50
N VAL A 111 -6.72 8.90 3.97
CA VAL A 111 -5.95 10.14 3.95
C VAL A 111 -4.66 9.99 4.77
N LYS A 112 -4.74 9.37 5.94
CA LYS A 112 -3.57 9.12 6.78
C LYS A 112 -2.56 8.21 6.08
N GLU A 113 -3.04 7.14 5.47
CA GLU A 113 -2.16 6.19 4.79
C GLU A 113 -1.52 6.79 3.55
N GLU A 114 -2.25 7.60 2.79
CA GLU A 114 -1.70 8.32 1.65
C GLU A 114 -0.60 9.29 2.09
N LYS A 115 -0.82 10.02 3.17
CA LYS A 115 0.20 10.92 3.74
C LYS A 115 1.42 10.16 4.22
N LYS A 116 1.20 9.02 4.85
CA LYS A 116 2.28 8.16 5.32
C LYS A 116 3.10 7.63 4.15
N ALA A 117 2.45 7.16 3.10
CA ALA A 117 3.11 6.67 1.90
C ALA A 117 3.92 7.77 1.22
N SER A 118 3.34 8.96 1.08
CA SER A 118 4.03 10.12 0.50
C SER A 118 5.24 10.53 1.33
N LYS A 119 5.12 10.46 2.65
CA LYS A 119 6.22 10.77 3.55
C LYS A 119 7.35 9.75 3.41
N LEU A 120 7.02 8.48 3.33
CA LEU A 120 8.01 7.42 3.11
C LEU A 120 8.72 7.60 1.77
N GLU A 121 7.97 7.94 0.72
CA GLU A 121 8.57 8.25 -0.58
C GLU A 121 9.50 9.45 -0.50
N ALA A 122 9.09 10.51 0.19
CA ALA A 122 9.93 11.71 0.34
C ALA A 122 11.24 11.37 1.04
N ILE A 123 11.19 10.56 2.10
CA ILE A 123 12.39 10.09 2.78
C ILE A 123 13.24 9.24 1.86
N TYR A 124 12.62 8.36 1.09
CA TYR A 124 13.29 7.51 0.13
C TYR A 124 14.03 8.34 -0.94
N TYR A 125 13.37 9.36 -1.50
CA TYR A 125 13.99 10.22 -2.52
C TYR A 125 15.14 11.06 -1.98
N ARG A 126 15.13 11.34 -0.69
CA ARG A 126 16.22 12.10 -0.01
C ARG A 126 17.41 11.23 0.35
N SER A 127 17.31 9.91 0.20
CA SER A 127 18.43 9.03 0.49
C SER A 127 19.24 8.78 -0.77
N VAL A 128 20.53 8.49 -0.61
CA VAL A 128 21.43 8.16 -1.70
C VAL A 128 21.91 6.72 -1.48
N LYS A 129 21.56 5.82 -2.37
CA LYS A 129 21.90 4.40 -2.26
C LYS A 129 21.49 3.79 -0.89
N GLY A 130 20.32 4.15 -0.40
CA GLY A 130 19.82 3.67 0.88
C GLY A 130 20.36 4.41 2.11
N LYS A 131 21.14 5.45 1.92
CA LYS A 131 21.65 6.26 3.03
C LYS A 131 20.83 7.54 3.17
N PRO A 132 20.62 8.04 4.40
CA PRO A 132 19.90 9.30 4.61
C PRO A 132 20.57 10.45 3.86
N PHE A 133 19.74 11.40 3.44
CA PHE A 133 20.23 12.61 2.78
C PHE A 133 21.09 13.42 3.75
N ASN A 134 22.27 13.84 3.27
CA ASN A 134 23.20 14.61 4.09
C ASN A 134 23.01 16.11 3.85
N TYR A 135 22.38 16.79 4.80
CA TYR A 135 22.12 18.22 4.71
C TYR A 135 23.39 19.08 4.75
N SER A 136 24.49 18.57 5.29
CA SER A 136 25.73 19.32 5.32
C SER A 136 26.28 19.58 3.91
N ARG A 137 26.02 18.70 2.97
CA ARG A 137 26.37 18.89 1.56
C ARG A 137 25.65 20.06 0.92
N LEU A 138 24.45 20.36 1.35
CA LEU A 138 23.69 21.50 0.85
C LEU A 138 24.26 22.82 1.39
N ALA A 139 24.93 22.78 2.52
CA ALA A 139 25.57 23.94 3.11
C ALA A 139 26.94 24.25 2.50
N GLY A 140 27.32 23.56 1.42
CA GLY A 140 28.55 23.84 0.68
C GLY A 140 29.80 23.10 1.15
N GLU A 141 29.62 22.03 1.87
CA GLU A 141 30.72 21.17 2.27
C GLU A 141 31.10 20.15 1.22
#